data_4f206a8619c01f7257d77c46e864c4e2
#
_entry.id   4f206a8619c01f7257d77c46e864c4e2
#
_cell.length_a   1.000
_cell.length_b   1.000
_cell.length_c   1.000
_cell.angle_alpha   90.00
_cell.angle_beta   90.00
_cell.angle_gamma   90.00
#
_symmetry.space_group_name_H-M   'P 1'
#
loop_
_entity.id
_entity.type
_entity.pdbx_description
1 polymer ?
#
loop_
_entity_poly.entity_id
_entity_poly.type
_entity_poly.pdbx_seq_one_letter_code
_entity_poly.pdbx_strand_id
1 'polypeptide(L)'
;NHRAEWYDAICDYNVPDAARLGREIFKEHDIYCGLRNKKEYHAMRNTDVFDYAIWVDRNDYLPREDSSSMSLEQWMSDYTIDNNGTLEELEFNVDQLIKTLRLKSQV
;
A
#
# COMPACT_ATOMS: atom_id res chain seq x y z
N ASN A 1 -14.98 -15.16 -0.70
CA ASN A 1 -14.10 -14.01 -0.49
C ASN A 1 -14.62 -12.82 -1.31
N HIS A 2 -14.83 -11.70 -0.65
CA HIS A 2 -15.41 -10.49 -1.25
C HIS A 2 -14.38 -9.47 -1.75
N ARG A 3 -13.09 -9.83 -1.82
CA ARG A 3 -12.03 -8.90 -2.22
C ARG A 3 -12.20 -8.39 -3.65
N ALA A 4 -12.59 -9.25 -4.59
CA ALA A 4 -12.81 -8.83 -5.97
C ALA A 4 -13.96 -7.83 -6.08
N GLU A 5 -15.02 -8.03 -5.29
CA GLU A 5 -16.17 -7.11 -5.24
C GLU A 5 -15.75 -5.75 -4.68
N TRP A 6 -14.96 -5.72 -3.61
CA TRP A 6 -14.45 -4.49 -3.04
C TRP A 6 -13.48 -3.79 -4.00
N TYR A 7 -12.63 -4.56 -4.68
CA TYR A 7 -11.72 -4.02 -5.69
C TYR A 7 -12.51 -3.30 -6.79
N ASP A 8 -13.56 -3.94 -7.32
CA ASP A 8 -14.40 -3.35 -8.37
C ASP A 8 -15.15 -2.12 -7.86
N ALA A 9 -15.66 -2.16 -6.64
CA ALA A 9 -16.35 -1.02 -6.03
C ALA A 9 -15.41 0.19 -5.90
N ILE A 10 -14.17 -0.02 -5.49
CA ILE A 10 -13.18 1.05 -5.38
C ILE A 10 -12.83 1.60 -6.77
N CYS A 11 -12.68 0.71 -7.77
CA CYS A 11 -12.44 1.15 -9.15
C CYS A 11 -13.58 2.03 -9.67
N ASP A 12 -14.84 1.65 -9.39
CA ASP A 12 -16.01 2.44 -9.79
C ASP A 12 -16.05 3.78 -9.07
N TYR A 13 -15.73 3.82 -7.79
CA TYR A 13 -15.66 5.05 -7.00
C TYR A 13 -14.63 6.03 -7.57
N ASN A 14 -13.52 5.49 -8.08
CA ASN A 14 -12.41 6.27 -8.63
C ASN A 14 -12.55 6.56 -10.14
N VAL A 15 -13.68 6.24 -10.79
CA VAL A 15 -13.83 6.41 -12.25
C VAL A 15 -13.53 7.84 -12.73
N PRO A 16 -14.05 8.92 -12.09
CA PRO A 16 -13.71 10.28 -12.55
C PRO A 16 -12.28 10.70 -12.22
N ASP A 17 -11.70 10.14 -11.15
CA ASP A 17 -10.37 10.49 -10.65
C ASP A 17 -9.79 9.28 -9.92
N ALA A 18 -8.78 8.66 -10.49
CA ALA A 18 -8.21 7.44 -9.94
C ALA A 18 -7.54 7.62 -8.57
N ALA A 19 -7.25 8.84 -8.16
CA ALA A 19 -6.69 9.16 -6.84
C ALA A 19 -7.75 9.61 -5.82
N ARG A 20 -9.03 9.59 -6.17
CA ARG A 20 -10.11 10.16 -5.35
C ARG A 20 -10.17 9.58 -3.94
N LEU A 21 -10.24 8.26 -3.82
CA LEU A 21 -10.34 7.61 -2.51
C LEU A 21 -9.09 7.86 -1.66
N GLY A 22 -7.91 7.71 -2.25
CA GLY A 22 -6.64 7.96 -1.56
C GLY A 22 -6.54 9.40 -1.07
N ARG A 23 -6.92 10.35 -1.91
CA ARG A 23 -6.89 11.77 -1.54
C ARG A 23 -7.84 12.07 -0.39
N GLU A 24 -9.02 11.47 -0.38
CA GLU A 24 -9.99 11.63 0.71
C GLU A 24 -9.48 11.02 2.02
N ILE A 25 -8.86 9.84 1.96
CA ILE A 25 -8.29 9.17 3.13
C ILE A 25 -7.17 10.02 3.75
N PHE A 26 -6.25 10.55 2.94
CA PHE A 26 -5.13 11.32 3.44
C PHE A 26 -5.49 12.73 3.95
N LYS A 27 -6.73 13.18 3.77
CA LYS A 27 -7.18 14.40 4.43
C LYS A 27 -7.30 14.25 5.94
N GLU A 28 -7.58 13.05 6.42
CA GLU A 28 -7.84 12.76 7.83
C GLU A 28 -6.91 11.73 8.45
N HIS A 29 -6.15 10.99 7.62
CA HIS A 29 -5.32 9.88 8.05
C HIS A 29 -3.93 9.97 7.44
N ASP A 30 -2.94 9.43 8.13
CA ASP A 30 -1.55 9.42 7.69
C ASP A 30 -1.18 8.17 6.89
N ILE A 31 -1.97 7.11 6.98
CA ILE A 31 -1.67 5.82 6.37
C ILE A 31 -2.89 5.30 5.61
N TYR A 32 -2.66 4.84 4.40
CA TYR A 32 -3.66 4.14 3.59
C TYR A 32 -3.26 2.68 3.48
N CYS A 33 -4.08 1.78 4.04
CA CYS A 33 -3.91 0.34 3.91
C CYS A 33 -4.86 -0.22 2.88
N GLY A 34 -4.41 -1.24 2.15
CA GLY A 34 -5.27 -1.94 1.20
C GLY A 34 -5.25 -1.40 -0.22
N LEU A 35 -4.27 -0.58 -0.56
CA LEU A 35 -4.08 -0.15 -1.95
C LEU A 35 -3.75 -1.37 -2.83
N ARG A 36 -4.55 -1.59 -3.88
CA ARG A 36 -4.46 -2.82 -4.70
C ARG A 36 -4.47 -2.57 -6.18
N ASN A 37 -4.89 -1.38 -6.62
CA ASN A 37 -5.11 -1.08 -8.03
C ASN A 37 -3.98 -0.25 -8.61
N LYS A 38 -3.45 -0.69 -9.75
CA LYS A 38 -2.33 -0.04 -10.44
C LYS A 38 -2.65 1.39 -10.88
N LYS A 39 -3.84 1.62 -11.40
CA LYS A 39 -4.27 2.96 -11.85
C LYS A 39 -4.37 3.91 -10.66
N GLU A 40 -4.94 3.43 -9.56
CA GLU A 40 -5.05 4.20 -8.31
C GLU A 40 -3.67 4.56 -7.79
N TYR A 41 -2.75 3.57 -7.75
CA TYR A 41 -1.38 3.78 -7.31
C TYR A 41 -0.68 4.88 -8.13
N HIS A 42 -0.72 4.77 -9.46
CA HIS A 42 -0.04 5.75 -10.32
C HIS A 42 -0.67 7.14 -10.22
N ALA A 43 -1.99 7.23 -10.15
CA ALA A 43 -2.67 8.50 -10.00
C ALA A 43 -2.32 9.19 -8.68
N MET A 44 -2.25 8.44 -7.59
CA MET A 44 -1.87 8.97 -6.27
C MET A 44 -0.41 9.41 -6.27
N ARG A 45 0.48 8.61 -6.86
CA ARG A 45 1.90 8.94 -6.92
C ARG A 45 2.17 10.17 -7.80
N ASN A 46 1.52 10.26 -8.93
CA ASN A 46 1.70 11.37 -9.86
C ASN A 46 1.13 12.69 -9.34
N THR A 47 0.24 12.65 -8.36
CA THR A 47 -0.35 13.86 -7.74
C THR A 47 0.17 14.10 -6.32
N ASP A 48 1.23 13.41 -5.92
CA ASP A 48 1.91 13.56 -4.61
C ASP A 48 0.95 13.38 -3.42
N VAL A 49 0.02 12.43 -3.53
CA VAL A 49 -0.95 12.17 -2.46
C VAL A 49 -0.30 11.46 -1.28
N PHE A 50 0.76 10.67 -1.52
CA PHE A 50 1.50 9.99 -0.47
C PHE A 50 3.02 10.14 -0.70
N ASP A 51 3.79 9.99 0.38
CA ASP A 51 5.25 10.12 0.33
C ASP A 51 5.95 8.80 0.05
N TYR A 52 5.47 7.71 0.63
CA TYR A 52 6.09 6.39 0.54
C TYR A 52 5.06 5.30 0.32
N ALA A 53 5.41 4.34 -0.53
CA ALA A 53 4.65 3.11 -0.73
C ALA A 53 5.43 1.95 -0.09
N ILE A 54 4.75 1.17 0.75
CA ILE A 54 5.35 0.08 1.51
C ILE A 54 4.66 -1.23 1.15
N TRP A 55 5.45 -2.22 0.80
CA TRP A 55 4.98 -3.58 0.54
C TRP A 55 5.20 -4.44 1.77
N VAL A 56 4.14 -5.08 2.25
CA VAL A 56 4.24 -6.04 3.36
C VAL A 56 4.26 -7.44 2.77
N ASP A 57 5.39 -8.12 2.89
CA ASP A 57 5.60 -9.44 2.31
C ASP A 57 5.29 -10.54 3.31
N ARG A 58 4.31 -11.39 2.98
CA ARG A 58 3.93 -12.58 3.74
C ARG A 58 3.80 -13.80 2.82
N ASN A 59 4.55 -13.84 1.74
CA ASN A 59 4.43 -14.87 0.71
C ASN A 59 4.79 -16.29 1.20
N ASP A 60 5.56 -16.41 2.28
CA ASP A 60 5.89 -17.72 2.88
C ASP A 60 4.66 -18.39 3.51
N TYR A 61 3.64 -17.61 3.87
CA TYR A 61 2.44 -18.10 4.56
C TYR A 61 1.17 -17.95 3.72
N LEU A 62 1.10 -16.94 2.87
CA LEU A 62 -0.08 -16.62 2.08
C LEU A 62 0.28 -16.59 0.59
N PRO A 63 -0.51 -17.25 -0.28
CA PRO A 63 -0.27 -17.17 -1.71
C PRO A 63 -0.53 -15.76 -2.21
N ARG A 64 0.08 -15.43 -3.33
CA ARG A 64 -0.17 -14.18 -4.02
C ARG A 64 -1.65 -14.08 -4.41
N GLU A 65 -2.25 -12.91 -4.25
CA GLU A 65 -3.63 -12.68 -4.66
C GLU A 65 -3.77 -12.66 -6.19
N ASP A 66 -4.94 -13.10 -6.65
CA ASP A 66 -5.31 -13.08 -8.05
C ASP A 66 -5.34 -11.64 -8.58
N SER A 67 -5.07 -11.48 -9.86
CA SER A 67 -5.14 -10.19 -10.56
C SER A 67 -6.52 -9.53 -10.50
N SER A 68 -7.58 -10.30 -10.23
CA SER A 68 -8.93 -9.75 -10.02
C SER A 68 -9.06 -8.90 -8.76
N SER A 69 -8.13 -9.00 -7.82
CA SER A 69 -8.13 -8.24 -6.57
C SER A 69 -6.80 -7.54 -6.26
N MET A 70 -5.78 -7.74 -7.10
CA MET A 70 -4.45 -7.14 -6.89
C MET A 70 -3.73 -6.99 -8.21
N SER A 71 -3.49 -5.76 -8.63
CA SER A 71 -2.68 -5.49 -9.84
C SER A 71 -1.32 -4.86 -9.51
N LEU A 72 -1.03 -4.60 -8.23
CA LEU A 72 0.26 -4.04 -7.81
C LEU A 72 1.33 -5.11 -7.70
N GLU A 73 2.57 -4.70 -7.92
CA GLU A 73 3.76 -5.53 -7.81
C GLU A 73 4.70 -4.98 -6.75
N GLN A 74 5.48 -5.87 -6.12
CA GLN A 74 6.39 -5.47 -5.05
C GLN A 74 7.41 -4.42 -5.50
N TRP A 75 7.90 -4.49 -6.74
CA TRP A 75 8.88 -3.54 -7.27
C TRP A 75 8.35 -2.11 -7.36
N MET A 76 7.03 -1.92 -7.30
CA MET A 76 6.41 -0.59 -7.34
C MET A 76 6.48 0.13 -5.99
N SER A 77 6.82 -0.56 -4.93
CA SER A 77 6.94 0.02 -3.59
C SER A 77 8.33 0.61 -3.35
N ASP A 78 8.42 1.55 -2.42
CA ASP A 78 9.69 2.15 -2.02
C ASP A 78 10.43 1.30 -0.99
N TYR A 79 9.69 0.60 -0.14
CA TYR A 79 10.22 -0.25 0.93
C TYR A 79 9.40 -1.52 1.06
N THR A 80 10.05 -2.56 1.54
CA THR A 80 9.38 -3.83 1.85
C THR A 80 9.55 -4.15 3.33
N ILE A 81 8.46 -4.56 3.98
CA ILE A 81 8.49 -5.10 5.33
C ILE A 81 8.32 -6.61 5.22
N ASP A 82 9.27 -7.36 5.76
CA ASP A 82 9.17 -8.81 5.87
C ASP A 82 8.25 -9.17 7.02
N ASN A 83 7.15 -9.86 6.73
CA ASN A 83 6.18 -10.35 7.69
C ASN A 83 6.05 -11.88 7.61
N ASN A 84 7.17 -12.58 7.33
CA ASN A 84 7.20 -14.03 7.24
C ASN A 84 7.67 -14.72 8.53
N GLY A 85 8.05 -13.95 9.53
CA GLY A 85 8.52 -14.45 10.82
C GLY A 85 7.49 -14.28 11.93
N THR A 86 7.98 -14.10 13.15
CA THR A 86 7.15 -13.90 14.34
C THR A 86 6.60 -12.47 14.41
N LEU A 87 5.65 -12.24 15.31
CA LEU A 87 5.14 -10.89 15.59
C LEU A 87 6.24 -9.98 16.10
N GLU A 88 7.14 -10.49 16.93
CA GLU A 88 8.30 -9.73 17.44
C GLU A 88 9.24 -9.29 16.32
N GLU A 89 9.48 -10.16 15.35
CA GLU A 89 10.28 -9.83 14.17
C GLU A 89 9.59 -8.78 13.32
N LEU A 90 8.28 -8.85 13.16
CA LEU A 90 7.51 -7.85 12.44
C LEU A 90 7.63 -6.47 13.14
N GLU A 91 7.48 -6.43 14.45
CA GLU A 91 7.63 -5.19 15.22
C GLU A 91 9.02 -4.58 15.04
N PHE A 92 10.05 -5.41 15.09
CA PHE A 92 11.43 -4.97 14.85
C PHE A 92 11.58 -4.37 13.45
N ASN A 93 11.06 -5.05 12.42
CA ASN A 93 11.17 -4.59 11.03
C ASN A 93 10.42 -3.28 10.81
N VAL A 94 9.25 -3.11 11.43
CA VAL A 94 8.48 -1.85 11.37
C VAL A 94 9.27 -0.72 12.05
N ASP A 95 9.85 -0.98 13.22
CA ASP A 95 10.63 0.02 13.95
C ASP A 95 11.86 0.48 13.13
N GLN A 96 12.54 -0.45 12.46
CA GLN A 96 13.68 -0.12 11.60
C GLN A 96 13.26 0.75 10.43
N LEU A 97 12.13 0.45 9.81
CA LEU A 97 11.60 1.25 8.72
C LEU A 97 11.24 2.67 9.18
N ILE A 98 10.57 2.80 10.32
CA ILE A 98 10.20 4.11 10.87
C ILE A 98 11.45 4.95 11.13
N LYS A 99 12.50 4.38 11.69
CA LYS A 99 13.78 5.06 11.90
C LYS A 99 14.39 5.53 10.59
N THR A 100 14.36 4.68 9.56
CA THR A 100 14.85 5.03 8.23
C THR A 100 14.09 6.22 7.64
N LEU A 101 12.77 6.20 7.73
CA LEU A 101 11.92 7.28 7.20
C LEU A 101 12.14 8.60 7.94
N ARG A 102 12.32 8.55 9.26
CA ARG A 102 12.61 9.73 10.07
C ARG A 102 13.94 10.37 9.70
N LEU A 103 14.96 9.56 9.47
CA LEU A 103 16.28 10.07 9.05
C LEU A 103 16.18 10.77 7.70
N LYS A 104 15.42 10.22 6.76
CA LYS A 104 15.21 10.84 5.43
C LYS A 104 14.45 12.16 5.53
N SER A 105 13.49 12.24 6.44
CA SER A 105 12.69 13.46 6.63
C SER A 105 13.47 14.61 7.23
N GLN A 106 14.63 14.34 7.86
CA GLN A 106 15.48 15.33 8.50
C GLN A 106 16.57 15.90 7.58
N VAL A 107 16.65 15.38 6.37
CA VAL A 107 17.67 15.77 5.39
C VAL A 107 17.22 16.92 4.47
#